data_7f305ab8b01d966891749c0fd9b20ca8
#
_entry.id   7f305ab8b01d966891749c0fd9b20ca8
#
_cell.length_a   1.000
_cell.length_b   1.000
_cell.length_c   1.000
_cell.angle_alpha   90.00
_cell.angle_beta   90.00
_cell.angle_gamma   90.00
#
_symmetry.space_group_name_H-M   'P 1'
#
loop_
_entity.id
_entity.type
_entity.pdbx_description
1 polymer ?
#
loop_
_entity_poly.entity_id
_entity_poly.type
_entity_poly.pdbx_seq_one_letter_code
_entity_poly.pdbx_strand_id
1 'polypeptide(L)'
;MICRKKKVCVLRLIQVVRSVEKIEKILHSQNTKESNSLEISSPLLAGQILERIATEFNQLQFHAVQSKGMPLLDKVRPRIAGITSMLQQSLEGVLIEGLQTSNVDMVRHCLRTYATIDKTRDAEALVGQVLVKPYMDQVIVEEAVKSSQNGLQLMYSRLLEFVPHHCRLLREVTGGAISSDKADIVPGYDFLVNSVWPEMIKGIEERLAYLFNPGNPDIFYERYSTSMEFVRRFERQCSSQASVKRLRVHPSYTSFQNKWNLPVYFQLRYKEIAGSLENAISDGLEAAPAGSVYHLQVSEVLWSCLMRCWSDKVYLSPLAHRFWKLTLQLYSRYAKFLDEVLTKTPAPEVTKEPIRPLPSSASSTSSRTSGQDEGGSESGSPASLSTKQLVYIAADVQKLQEQISELSEMVRQRLEAIGFKNFVVVEESLSDSKACLSSSIPTLNNRMTQHLTERSCRFLKSASEVPRLYRRTNKDLPVRASAYMDNALRPLHQLLTDSTGLVTPSTAQEWLRVTLSDCTQRYYETISEVLSSVRKMEESLKRLKQARKGASTTTTAGANGGPTDDSKIRLQLALDVEYLGEQIQKMGLQPSNISMFSTLMDLVKEARELAEQNQ
;
A
#
# COMPACT_ATOMS: atom_id res chain seq x y z
N MET A 1 42.94 4.86 -67.86
CA MET A 1 42.02 5.06 -66.73
C MET A 1 42.42 6.23 -65.78
N ILE A 2 43.69 6.34 -65.43
CA ILE A 2 44.21 7.39 -64.49
C ILE A 2 44.03 8.82 -65.04
N CYS A 3 44.29 9.10 -66.33
CA CYS A 3 44.08 10.41 -66.95
C CYS A 3 42.63 10.88 -66.94
N ARG A 4 41.65 9.98 -67.14
CA ARG A 4 40.25 10.31 -67.05
C ARG A 4 39.81 10.69 -65.64
N LYS A 5 40.31 9.99 -64.62
CA LYS A 5 40.07 10.32 -63.20
C LYS A 5 40.66 11.68 -62.83
N LYS A 6 41.89 11.97 -63.23
CA LYS A 6 42.55 13.26 -63.00
C LYS A 6 41.78 14.42 -63.68
N LYS A 7 41.34 14.24 -64.93
CA LYS A 7 40.55 15.25 -65.67
C LYS A 7 39.21 15.57 -64.95
N VAL A 8 38.50 14.54 -64.45
CA VAL A 8 37.27 14.73 -63.71
C VAL A 8 37.48 15.47 -62.39
N CYS A 9 38.58 15.16 -61.66
CA CYS A 9 38.94 15.86 -60.43
C CYS A 9 39.27 17.35 -60.67
N VAL A 10 40.03 17.65 -61.72
CA VAL A 10 40.37 19.07 -62.09
C VAL A 10 39.11 19.84 -62.49
N LEU A 11 38.22 19.24 -63.28
CA LEU A 11 36.96 19.89 -63.65
C LEU A 11 36.08 20.19 -62.44
N ARG A 12 36.03 19.28 -61.45
CA ARG A 12 35.30 19.52 -60.18
C ARG A 12 35.92 20.66 -59.39
N LEU A 13 37.27 20.71 -59.27
CA LEU A 13 37.96 21.81 -58.60
C LEU A 13 37.68 23.18 -59.28
N ILE A 14 37.67 23.22 -60.62
CA ILE A 14 37.30 24.43 -61.36
C ILE A 14 35.85 24.84 -61.04
N GLN A 15 34.91 23.88 -60.93
CA GLN A 15 33.54 24.17 -60.53
C GLN A 15 33.49 24.74 -59.11
N VAL A 16 34.24 24.14 -58.13
CA VAL A 16 34.31 24.66 -56.75
C VAL A 16 34.77 26.12 -56.75
N VAL A 17 35.86 26.46 -57.44
CA VAL A 17 36.37 27.85 -57.50
C VAL A 17 35.38 28.80 -58.13
N ARG A 18 34.77 28.41 -59.25
CA ARG A 18 33.73 29.23 -59.93
C ARG A 18 32.49 29.47 -59.08
N SER A 19 32.01 28.45 -58.39
CA SER A 19 30.88 28.55 -57.47
C SER A 19 31.20 29.48 -56.29
N VAL A 20 32.39 29.40 -55.72
CA VAL A 20 32.85 30.30 -54.65
C VAL A 20 32.83 31.76 -55.15
N GLU A 21 33.48 32.03 -56.29
CA GLU A 21 33.50 33.41 -56.88
C GLU A 21 32.13 33.96 -57.22
N LYS A 22 31.23 33.07 -57.71
CA LYS A 22 29.84 33.46 -58.05
C LYS A 22 29.05 33.84 -56.79
N ILE A 23 29.14 33.04 -55.72
CA ILE A 23 28.47 33.28 -54.44
C ILE A 23 29.02 34.55 -53.78
N GLU A 24 30.35 34.72 -53.72
CA GLU A 24 30.98 35.93 -53.19
C GLU A 24 30.53 37.19 -53.92
N LYS A 25 30.43 37.19 -55.27
CA LYS A 25 29.91 38.31 -56.04
C LYS A 25 28.45 38.65 -55.70
N ILE A 26 27.61 37.63 -55.51
CA ILE A 26 26.22 37.86 -55.15
C ILE A 26 26.11 38.43 -53.72
N LEU A 27 26.86 37.90 -52.77
CA LEU A 27 26.90 38.37 -51.37
C LEU A 27 27.44 39.80 -51.25
N HIS A 28 28.54 40.11 -51.97
CA HIS A 28 29.11 41.45 -52.00
C HIS A 28 28.17 42.48 -52.69
N SER A 29 27.45 42.08 -53.72
CA SER A 29 26.48 42.98 -54.40
C SER A 29 25.28 43.31 -53.53
N GLN A 30 24.93 42.45 -52.56
CA GLN A 30 23.92 42.74 -51.55
C GLN A 30 24.40 43.75 -50.51
N ASN A 31 25.56 43.51 -49.91
CA ASN A 31 26.16 44.41 -48.92
C ASN A 31 26.43 45.84 -49.46
N THR A 32 26.71 45.97 -50.74
CA THR A 32 26.89 47.26 -51.37
C THR A 32 25.57 47.97 -51.73
N LYS A 33 24.48 47.26 -51.94
CA LYS A 33 23.13 47.82 -52.16
C LYS A 33 22.48 48.28 -50.86
N GLU A 34 22.68 47.62 -49.75
CA GLU A 34 22.21 48.04 -48.42
C GLU A 34 22.85 49.34 -47.93
N SER A 35 24.06 49.65 -48.40
CA SER A 35 24.79 50.90 -48.07
C SER A 35 24.43 52.10 -48.93
N ASN A 36 23.76 51.95 -50.11
CA ASN A 36 23.64 53.00 -51.09
C ASN A 36 22.22 53.33 -51.57
N SER A 37 21.16 52.72 -51.09
CA SER A 37 19.79 53.10 -51.53
C SER A 37 18.79 53.11 -50.38
N LEU A 38 18.17 54.23 -50.13
CA LEU A 38 16.95 54.44 -49.36
C LEU A 38 15.69 53.85 -50.07
N GLU A 39 15.87 52.98 -51.08
CA GLU A 39 14.80 52.24 -51.70
C GLU A 39 14.70 50.88 -51.02
N ILE A 40 13.62 50.68 -50.28
CA ILE A 40 13.08 49.52 -49.67
C ILE A 40 13.18 48.33 -50.65
N SER A 41 14.30 47.61 -50.64
CA SER A 41 14.37 46.30 -51.28
C SER A 41 13.42 45.41 -50.48
N SER A 42 12.33 45.01 -51.10
CA SER A 42 11.29 44.13 -50.46
C SER A 42 11.96 42.97 -49.77
N PRO A 43 11.67 42.72 -48.47
CA PRO A 43 12.23 41.60 -47.70
C PRO A 43 12.03 40.22 -48.37
N LEU A 44 11.00 40.11 -49.19
CA LEU A 44 10.72 38.94 -50.02
C LEU A 44 11.81 38.70 -51.08
N LEU A 45 12.35 39.78 -51.69
CA LEU A 45 13.44 39.68 -52.68
C LEU A 45 14.74 39.18 -52.04
N ALA A 46 15.02 39.60 -50.81
CA ALA A 46 16.16 39.13 -50.04
C ALA A 46 16.05 37.61 -49.74
N GLY A 47 14.87 37.13 -49.38
CA GLY A 47 14.61 35.69 -49.15
C GLY A 47 14.81 34.83 -50.40
N GLN A 48 14.34 35.28 -51.55
CA GLN A 48 14.51 34.59 -52.85
C GLN A 48 15.99 34.54 -53.30
N ILE A 49 16.73 35.61 -53.08
CA ILE A 49 18.16 35.66 -53.40
C ILE A 49 18.95 34.67 -52.49
N LEU A 50 18.64 34.63 -51.20
CA LEU A 50 19.28 33.68 -50.27
C LEU A 50 18.97 32.21 -50.61
N GLU A 51 17.77 31.90 -51.06
CA GLU A 51 17.41 30.54 -51.53
C GLU A 51 18.23 30.14 -52.76
N ARG A 52 18.45 31.08 -53.69
CA ARG A 52 19.31 30.87 -54.86
C ARG A 52 20.78 30.68 -54.47
N ILE A 53 21.30 31.47 -53.53
CA ILE A 53 22.63 31.35 -52.99
C ILE A 53 22.80 29.97 -52.30
N ALA A 54 21.81 29.52 -51.51
CA ALA A 54 21.84 28.23 -50.85
C ALA A 54 21.90 27.06 -51.85
N THR A 55 21.17 27.13 -52.94
CA THR A 55 21.22 26.13 -53.99
C THR A 55 22.61 26.01 -54.63
N GLU A 56 23.24 27.14 -54.96
CA GLU A 56 24.61 27.17 -55.44
C GLU A 56 25.61 26.69 -54.38
N PHE A 57 25.39 27.04 -53.12
CA PHE A 57 26.21 26.63 -52.00
C PHE A 57 26.14 25.11 -51.75
N ASN A 58 24.97 24.52 -51.86
CA ASN A 58 24.81 23.07 -51.75
C ASN A 58 25.56 22.30 -52.85
N GLN A 59 25.48 22.83 -54.10
CA GLN A 59 26.31 22.30 -55.20
C GLN A 59 27.81 22.43 -54.92
N LEU A 60 28.22 23.59 -54.37
CA LEU A 60 29.61 23.80 -53.92
C LEU A 60 30.05 22.77 -52.89
N GLN A 61 29.26 22.55 -51.84
CA GLN A 61 29.56 21.54 -50.81
C GLN A 61 29.65 20.14 -51.41
N PHE A 62 28.74 19.75 -52.28
CA PHE A 62 28.78 18.46 -52.94
C PHE A 62 30.11 18.26 -53.72
N HIS A 63 30.53 19.27 -54.52
CA HIS A 63 31.79 19.21 -55.27
C HIS A 63 33.00 19.24 -54.33
N ALA A 64 32.95 20.00 -53.23
CA ALA A 64 34.01 20.05 -52.23
C ALA A 64 34.24 18.70 -51.52
N VAL A 65 33.15 18.02 -51.13
CA VAL A 65 33.23 16.68 -50.51
C VAL A 65 33.85 15.65 -51.48
N GLN A 66 33.46 15.69 -52.77
CA GLN A 66 34.01 14.78 -53.77
C GLN A 66 35.47 15.09 -54.14
N SER A 67 35.97 16.30 -53.82
CA SER A 67 37.33 16.73 -54.05
C SER A 67 38.19 16.66 -52.78
N LYS A 68 37.75 15.98 -51.73
CA LYS A 68 38.44 15.84 -50.46
C LYS A 68 39.86 15.24 -50.67
N GLY A 69 40.88 15.87 -50.06
CA GLY A 69 42.29 15.45 -50.15
C GLY A 69 43.08 16.16 -51.27
N MET A 70 42.49 17.14 -51.99
CA MET A 70 43.18 17.94 -52.98
C MET A 70 43.80 19.21 -52.38
N PRO A 71 45.10 19.54 -52.61
CA PRO A 71 45.75 20.71 -52.00
C PRO A 71 45.07 22.06 -52.32
N LEU A 72 44.45 22.18 -53.50
CA LEU A 72 43.71 23.38 -53.90
C LEU A 72 42.47 23.60 -53.06
N LEU A 73 41.80 22.50 -52.65
CA LEU A 73 40.62 22.59 -51.78
C LEU A 73 40.97 23.19 -50.41
N ASP A 74 42.18 22.86 -49.88
CA ASP A 74 42.61 23.40 -48.60
C ASP A 74 42.86 24.92 -48.65
N LYS A 75 43.29 25.43 -49.82
CA LYS A 75 43.39 26.89 -50.05
C LYS A 75 42.04 27.60 -50.16
N VAL A 76 41.01 26.91 -50.65
CA VAL A 76 39.64 27.47 -50.83
C VAL A 76 38.80 27.29 -49.58
N ARG A 77 39.14 26.37 -48.69
CA ARG A 77 38.39 26.06 -47.48
C ARG A 77 38.11 27.29 -46.59
N PRO A 78 39.05 28.21 -46.31
CA PRO A 78 38.75 29.42 -45.55
C PRO A 78 37.68 30.32 -46.22
N ARG A 79 37.67 30.40 -47.56
CA ARG A 79 36.68 31.18 -48.33
C ARG A 79 35.28 30.53 -48.22
N ILE A 80 35.23 29.19 -48.30
CA ILE A 80 33.98 28.43 -48.09
C ILE A 80 33.43 28.67 -46.68
N ALA A 81 34.31 28.65 -45.68
CA ALA A 81 33.92 28.94 -44.28
C ALA A 81 33.42 30.37 -44.12
N GLY A 82 34.07 31.35 -44.76
CA GLY A 82 33.61 32.75 -44.80
C GLY A 82 32.22 32.92 -45.44
N ILE A 83 32.00 32.24 -46.58
CA ILE A 83 30.67 32.22 -47.24
C ILE A 83 29.62 31.60 -46.31
N THR A 84 29.96 30.50 -45.66
CA THR A 84 29.03 29.82 -44.72
C THR A 84 28.65 30.76 -43.58
N SER A 85 29.60 31.46 -42.98
CA SER A 85 29.36 32.42 -41.90
C SER A 85 28.52 33.61 -42.35
N MET A 86 28.81 34.21 -43.52
CA MET A 86 28.00 35.32 -44.07
C MET A 86 26.57 34.89 -44.41
N LEU A 87 26.43 33.71 -45.04
CA LEU A 87 25.09 33.19 -45.36
C LEU A 87 24.28 32.93 -44.11
N GLN A 88 24.88 32.33 -43.11
CA GLN A 88 24.27 32.04 -41.84
C GLN A 88 23.81 33.34 -41.13
N GLN A 89 24.69 34.34 -41.07
CA GLN A 89 24.38 35.63 -40.46
C GLN A 89 23.23 36.37 -41.21
N SER A 90 23.21 36.32 -42.55
CA SER A 90 22.11 36.89 -43.34
C SER A 90 20.80 36.16 -43.14
N LEU A 91 20.84 34.82 -43.04
CA LEU A 91 19.65 33.99 -42.75
C LEU A 91 19.10 34.25 -41.35
N GLU A 92 19.98 34.41 -40.35
CA GLU A 92 19.60 34.79 -38.99
C GLU A 92 18.83 36.12 -38.99
N GLY A 93 19.36 37.17 -39.67
CA GLY A 93 18.71 38.48 -39.77
C GLY A 93 17.32 38.39 -40.41
N VAL A 94 17.22 37.69 -41.56
CA VAL A 94 15.96 37.53 -42.30
C VAL A 94 14.94 36.72 -41.49
N LEU A 95 15.36 35.70 -40.78
CA LEU A 95 14.46 34.89 -39.93
C LEU A 95 13.92 35.71 -38.75
N ILE A 96 14.77 36.49 -38.09
CA ILE A 96 14.38 37.39 -37.00
C ILE A 96 13.37 38.43 -37.48
N GLU A 97 13.65 39.10 -38.59
CA GLU A 97 12.77 40.09 -39.19
C GLU A 97 11.42 39.48 -39.62
N GLY A 98 11.45 38.31 -40.27
CA GLY A 98 10.25 37.59 -40.67
C GLY A 98 9.37 37.17 -39.49
N LEU A 99 9.98 36.75 -38.36
CA LEU A 99 9.26 36.44 -37.14
C LEU A 99 8.66 37.69 -36.48
N GLN A 100 9.41 38.80 -36.42
CA GLN A 100 8.95 40.07 -35.84
C GLN A 100 7.82 40.73 -36.64
N THR A 101 7.92 40.67 -37.96
CA THR A 101 6.92 41.23 -38.87
C THR A 101 5.76 40.29 -39.19
N SER A 102 5.82 39.04 -38.66
CA SER A 102 4.86 37.98 -38.95
C SER A 102 4.68 37.68 -40.44
N ASN A 103 5.75 37.81 -41.22
CA ASN A 103 5.73 37.58 -42.66
C ASN A 103 5.93 36.12 -43.03
N VAL A 104 4.83 35.42 -43.40
CA VAL A 104 4.78 34.00 -43.72
C VAL A 104 5.75 33.63 -44.85
N ASP A 105 5.78 34.41 -45.92
CA ASP A 105 6.59 34.08 -47.12
C ASP A 105 8.08 34.23 -46.83
N MET A 106 8.45 35.26 -46.11
CA MET A 106 9.83 35.50 -45.69
C MET A 106 10.36 34.36 -44.81
N VAL A 107 9.59 33.93 -43.80
CA VAL A 107 9.93 32.82 -42.95
C VAL A 107 9.98 31.50 -43.73
N ARG A 108 9.06 31.29 -44.68
CA ARG A 108 9.02 30.13 -45.56
C ARG A 108 10.29 30.01 -46.41
N HIS A 109 10.68 31.07 -47.11
CA HIS A 109 11.89 31.12 -47.92
C HIS A 109 13.16 30.90 -47.08
N CYS A 110 13.21 31.53 -45.91
CA CYS A 110 14.33 31.37 -44.98
C CYS A 110 14.46 29.93 -44.49
N LEU A 111 13.37 29.28 -44.06
CA LEU A 111 13.37 27.89 -43.59
C LEU A 111 13.71 26.90 -44.72
N ARG A 112 13.21 27.14 -45.97
CA ARG A 112 13.64 26.34 -47.14
C ARG A 112 15.14 26.45 -47.37
N THR A 113 15.69 27.65 -47.23
CA THR A 113 17.12 27.89 -47.37
C THR A 113 17.94 27.13 -46.30
N TYR A 114 17.53 27.22 -45.04
CA TYR A 114 18.17 26.43 -43.96
C TYR A 114 18.07 24.92 -44.21
N ALA A 115 16.95 24.42 -44.71
CA ALA A 115 16.78 23.02 -45.07
C ALA A 115 17.70 22.61 -46.23
N THR A 116 17.86 23.49 -47.26
CA THR A 116 18.72 23.25 -48.42
C THR A 116 20.20 23.14 -48.04
N ILE A 117 20.66 23.89 -47.04
CA ILE A 117 22.05 23.85 -46.55
C ILE A 117 22.26 22.85 -45.39
N ASP A 118 21.23 22.03 -45.06
CA ASP A 118 21.25 21.03 -43.97
C ASP A 118 21.54 21.63 -42.58
N LYS A 119 20.97 22.85 -42.34
CA LYS A 119 21.13 23.63 -41.11
C LYS A 119 19.81 23.84 -40.36
N THR A 120 18.89 22.89 -40.44
CA THR A 120 17.58 22.99 -39.82
C THR A 120 17.65 23.18 -38.31
N ARG A 121 18.64 22.54 -37.65
CA ARG A 121 18.85 22.67 -36.21
C ARG A 121 19.28 24.06 -35.77
N ASP A 122 20.06 24.76 -36.62
CA ASP A 122 20.51 26.11 -36.32
C ASP A 122 19.32 27.08 -36.36
N ALA A 123 18.39 26.89 -37.30
CA ALA A 123 17.13 27.63 -37.36
C ALA A 123 16.22 27.35 -36.15
N GLU A 124 16.10 26.09 -35.74
CA GLU A 124 15.31 25.70 -34.56
C GLU A 124 15.91 26.31 -33.27
N ALA A 125 17.24 26.30 -33.13
CA ALA A 125 17.93 26.92 -31.99
C ALA A 125 17.73 28.45 -31.98
N LEU A 126 17.82 29.12 -33.15
CA LEU A 126 17.61 30.55 -33.25
C LEU A 126 16.17 30.95 -32.84
N VAL A 127 15.16 30.22 -33.32
CA VAL A 127 13.77 30.42 -32.91
C VAL A 127 13.61 30.26 -31.40
N GLY A 128 14.26 29.26 -30.81
CA GLY A 128 14.30 29.08 -29.36
C GLY A 128 14.84 30.29 -28.61
N GLN A 129 15.95 30.86 -29.09
CA GLN A 129 16.59 32.04 -28.47
C GLN A 129 15.81 33.35 -28.64
N VAL A 130 15.29 33.59 -29.83
CA VAL A 130 14.71 34.89 -30.19
C VAL A 130 13.21 34.99 -29.87
N LEU A 131 12.46 33.93 -30.11
CA LEU A 131 11.01 33.93 -29.91
C LEU A 131 10.59 33.31 -28.58
N VAL A 132 11.18 32.16 -28.24
CA VAL A 132 10.70 31.37 -27.09
C VAL A 132 11.27 31.88 -25.77
N LYS A 133 12.58 32.02 -25.69
CA LYS A 133 13.28 32.40 -24.45
C LYS A 133 12.76 33.70 -23.82
N PRO A 134 12.60 34.81 -24.53
CA PRO A 134 12.11 36.06 -23.93
C PRO A 134 10.72 35.93 -23.32
N TYR A 135 9.82 35.15 -23.93
CA TYR A 135 8.52 34.87 -23.36
C TYR A 135 8.61 33.98 -22.10
N MET A 136 9.45 32.92 -22.13
CA MET A 136 9.66 32.06 -20.97
C MET A 136 10.24 32.85 -19.81
N ASP A 137 11.14 33.78 -20.08
CA ASP A 137 11.76 34.66 -19.06
C ASP A 137 10.73 35.57 -18.36
N GLN A 138 9.67 35.95 -19.04
CA GLN A 138 8.57 36.76 -18.48
C GLN A 138 7.56 35.92 -17.71
N VAL A 139 7.29 34.69 -18.13
CA VAL A 139 6.24 33.84 -17.56
C VAL A 139 6.76 32.99 -16.38
N ILE A 140 8.00 32.49 -16.48
CA ILE A 140 8.61 31.65 -15.47
C ILE A 140 9.31 32.53 -14.42
N VAL A 141 8.51 33.06 -13.48
CA VAL A 141 8.99 33.90 -12.38
C VAL A 141 8.64 33.25 -11.05
N GLU A 142 9.64 32.96 -10.24
CA GLU A 142 9.49 32.24 -8.96
C GLU A 142 8.53 32.94 -8.00
N GLU A 143 8.63 34.25 -7.86
CA GLU A 143 7.78 35.06 -6.98
C GLU A 143 6.30 34.99 -7.40
N ALA A 144 6.01 35.03 -8.70
CA ALA A 144 4.66 34.92 -9.22
C ALA A 144 4.04 33.52 -8.96
N VAL A 145 4.85 32.48 -9.02
CA VAL A 145 4.41 31.09 -8.73
C VAL A 145 4.16 30.89 -7.24
N LYS A 146 4.97 31.48 -6.37
CA LYS A 146 4.83 31.37 -4.90
C LYS A 146 3.73 32.25 -4.32
N SER A 147 3.39 33.38 -4.96
CA SER A 147 2.42 34.36 -4.43
C SER A 147 0.97 33.89 -4.49
N SER A 148 0.65 32.87 -5.27
CA SER A 148 -0.70 32.34 -5.44
C SER A 148 -0.78 30.84 -5.18
N GLN A 149 -1.86 30.39 -4.54
CA GLN A 149 -2.11 28.97 -4.28
C GLN A 149 -2.11 28.13 -5.56
N ASN A 150 -2.61 28.72 -6.68
CA ASN A 150 -2.64 28.09 -8.00
C ASN A 150 -1.57 28.66 -8.96
N GLY A 151 -0.54 29.32 -8.45
CA GLY A 151 0.47 29.99 -9.26
C GLY A 151 1.18 29.08 -10.25
N LEU A 152 1.50 27.85 -9.85
CA LEU A 152 2.12 26.84 -10.71
C LEU A 152 1.19 26.45 -11.87
N GLN A 153 -0.08 26.19 -11.59
CA GLN A 153 -1.06 25.83 -12.60
C GLN A 153 -1.32 26.99 -13.59
N LEU A 154 -1.37 28.22 -13.09
CA LEU A 154 -1.53 29.42 -13.90
C LEU A 154 -0.32 29.63 -14.82
N MET A 155 0.90 29.47 -14.27
CA MET A 155 2.14 29.54 -15.06
C MET A 155 2.11 28.51 -16.20
N TYR A 156 1.82 27.23 -15.89
CA TYR A 156 1.73 26.20 -16.92
C TYR A 156 0.65 26.47 -17.97
N SER A 157 -0.48 27.04 -17.59
CA SER A 157 -1.51 27.43 -18.54
C SER A 157 -1.00 28.51 -19.52
N ARG A 158 -0.29 29.52 -19.03
CA ARG A 158 0.33 30.54 -19.86
C ARG A 158 1.41 29.98 -20.80
N LEU A 159 2.22 29.02 -20.30
CA LEU A 159 3.21 28.33 -21.13
C LEU A 159 2.55 27.53 -22.27
N LEU A 160 1.41 26.89 -22.01
CA LEU A 160 0.65 26.16 -23.02
C LEU A 160 -0.02 27.10 -24.05
N GLU A 161 -0.43 28.29 -23.64
CA GLU A 161 -1.00 29.32 -24.51
C GLU A 161 0.03 29.88 -25.49
N PHE A 162 1.31 29.79 -25.20
CA PHE A 162 2.38 30.20 -26.13
C PHE A 162 2.27 29.52 -27.49
N VAL A 163 1.96 28.22 -27.52
CA VAL A 163 1.94 27.42 -28.75
C VAL A 163 0.86 27.90 -29.75
N PRO A 164 -0.43 28.05 -29.37
CA PRO A 164 -1.44 28.55 -30.33
C PRO A 164 -1.27 30.00 -30.72
N HIS A 165 -0.70 30.83 -29.84
CA HIS A 165 -0.60 32.28 -30.12
C HIS A 165 0.71 32.64 -30.83
N HIS A 166 1.86 32.20 -30.33
CA HIS A 166 3.16 32.64 -30.86
C HIS A 166 3.77 31.66 -31.88
N CYS A 167 3.40 30.37 -31.86
CA CYS A 167 3.91 29.41 -32.84
C CYS A 167 2.99 29.23 -34.05
N ARG A 168 1.92 30.02 -34.19
CA ARG A 168 0.96 29.88 -35.28
C ARG A 168 1.65 29.98 -36.65
N LEU A 169 2.46 31.01 -36.87
CA LEU A 169 3.20 31.23 -38.11
C LEU A 169 4.15 30.08 -38.46
N LEU A 170 4.92 29.60 -37.48
CA LEU A 170 5.81 28.47 -37.66
C LEU A 170 5.04 27.19 -38.01
N ARG A 171 3.90 26.96 -37.38
CA ARG A 171 3.05 25.77 -37.63
C ARG A 171 2.39 25.86 -39.02
N GLU A 172 2.04 27.06 -39.51
CA GLU A 172 1.51 27.26 -40.83
C GLU A 172 2.55 26.92 -41.90
N VAL A 173 3.79 27.37 -41.73
CA VAL A 173 4.89 27.12 -42.67
C VAL A 173 5.37 25.68 -42.67
N THR A 174 5.33 24.97 -41.51
CA THR A 174 5.88 23.60 -41.36
C THR A 174 4.82 22.51 -41.39
N GLY A 175 3.54 22.85 -41.66
CA GLY A 175 2.47 21.88 -41.82
C GLY A 175 1.82 21.43 -40.53
N GLY A 176 2.02 22.12 -39.42
CA GLY A 176 1.36 21.87 -38.13
C GLY A 176 -0.01 22.54 -38.01
N ALA A 177 -0.47 23.32 -39.00
CA ALA A 177 -1.77 23.96 -39.04
C ALA A 177 -2.72 23.19 -39.97
N ILE A 178 -4.01 23.14 -39.61
CA ILE A 178 -5.05 22.40 -40.35
C ILE A 178 -5.29 23.01 -41.75
N SER A 179 -4.93 24.27 -41.96
CA SER A 179 -5.18 25.05 -43.17
C SER A 179 -3.99 25.13 -44.13
N SER A 180 -2.88 24.45 -43.88
CA SER A 180 -1.69 24.54 -44.74
C SER A 180 -1.88 23.75 -46.02
N ASP A 181 -1.77 24.43 -47.18
CA ASP A 181 -1.67 23.72 -48.47
C ASP A 181 -0.40 22.87 -48.50
N LYS A 182 -0.57 21.59 -48.81
CA LYS A 182 0.54 20.60 -48.78
C LYS A 182 1.71 20.99 -49.72
N ALA A 183 1.45 21.80 -50.75
CA ALA A 183 2.47 22.24 -51.68
C ALA A 183 3.44 23.30 -51.10
N ASP A 184 3.02 24.01 -50.04
CA ASP A 184 3.78 25.13 -49.49
C ASP A 184 4.48 24.80 -48.15
N ILE A 185 4.37 23.58 -47.70
CA ILE A 185 4.99 23.12 -46.44
C ILE A 185 6.50 22.96 -46.59
N VAL A 186 7.24 23.45 -45.61
CA VAL A 186 8.69 23.19 -45.47
C VAL A 186 8.92 22.03 -44.51
N PRO A 187 9.31 20.85 -45.02
CA PRO A 187 9.50 19.69 -44.18
C PRO A 187 10.82 19.74 -43.38
N GLY A 188 10.95 18.90 -42.36
CA GLY A 188 12.20 18.71 -41.64
C GLY A 188 12.33 19.47 -40.33
N TYR A 189 11.31 20.23 -39.94
CA TYR A 189 11.27 21.00 -38.68
C TYR A 189 10.29 20.42 -37.67
N ASP A 190 10.67 20.52 -36.38
CA ASP A 190 9.78 20.27 -35.25
C ASP A 190 10.05 21.30 -34.14
N PHE A 191 9.59 22.54 -34.36
CA PHE A 191 9.84 23.64 -33.45
C PHE A 191 9.31 23.41 -32.03
N LEU A 192 8.21 22.67 -31.89
CA LEU A 192 7.69 22.34 -30.55
C LEU A 192 8.67 21.48 -29.76
N VAL A 193 9.29 20.51 -30.43
CA VAL A 193 10.23 19.58 -29.80
C VAL A 193 11.61 20.19 -29.62
N ASN A 194 12.12 20.91 -30.63
CA ASN A 194 13.52 21.31 -30.69
C ASN A 194 13.77 22.77 -30.23
N SER A 195 12.71 23.61 -30.21
CA SER A 195 12.81 25.03 -29.83
C SER A 195 12.02 25.34 -28.56
N VAL A 196 10.72 24.99 -28.54
CA VAL A 196 9.80 25.41 -27.45
C VAL A 196 10.04 24.62 -26.21
N TRP A 197 10.02 23.28 -26.29
CA TRP A 197 10.18 22.40 -25.15
C TRP A 197 11.50 22.60 -24.41
N PRO A 198 12.69 22.63 -25.09
CA PRO A 198 13.96 22.80 -24.39
C PRO A 198 14.07 24.09 -23.60
N GLU A 199 13.61 25.21 -24.17
CA GLU A 199 13.67 26.53 -23.50
C GLU A 199 12.68 26.59 -22.31
N MET A 200 11.46 26.01 -22.45
CA MET A 200 10.50 25.90 -21.37
C MET A 200 11.11 25.13 -20.19
N ILE A 201 11.65 23.93 -20.46
CA ILE A 201 12.18 23.07 -19.41
C ILE A 201 13.41 23.68 -18.77
N LYS A 202 14.30 24.27 -19.57
CA LYS A 202 15.48 24.97 -19.06
C LYS A 202 15.08 26.09 -18.10
N GLY A 203 14.10 26.91 -18.47
CA GLY A 203 13.59 27.97 -17.60
C GLY A 203 12.99 27.44 -16.29
N ILE A 204 12.23 26.35 -16.35
CA ILE A 204 11.66 25.70 -15.16
C ILE A 204 12.76 25.12 -14.27
N GLU A 205 13.71 24.39 -14.84
CA GLU A 205 14.80 23.74 -14.07
C GLU A 205 15.74 24.75 -13.41
N GLU A 206 16.04 25.87 -14.07
CA GLU A 206 16.95 26.90 -13.55
C GLU A 206 16.28 27.80 -12.50
N ARG A 207 15.02 28.19 -12.71
CA ARG A 207 14.35 29.19 -11.88
C ARG A 207 13.46 28.60 -10.80
N LEU A 208 12.95 27.39 -11.01
CA LEU A 208 12.00 26.74 -10.11
C LEU A 208 12.56 25.43 -9.54
N ALA A 209 13.87 25.37 -9.25
CA ALA A 209 14.53 24.19 -8.73
C ALA A 209 13.86 23.60 -7.46
N TYR A 210 13.19 24.44 -6.65
CA TYR A 210 12.47 24.03 -5.47
C TYR A 210 11.25 23.12 -5.75
N LEU A 211 10.73 23.08 -6.99
CA LEU A 211 9.61 22.21 -7.37
C LEU A 211 9.96 20.74 -7.18
N PHE A 212 11.22 20.40 -7.44
CA PHE A 212 11.71 19.01 -7.43
C PHE A 212 12.13 18.50 -6.05
N ASN A 213 11.99 19.35 -5.01
CA ASN A 213 12.37 18.97 -3.64
C ASN A 213 11.32 18.04 -3.02
N PRO A 214 11.65 16.78 -2.67
CA PRO A 214 10.72 15.81 -2.10
C PRO A 214 10.53 15.96 -0.58
N GLY A 215 11.12 16.97 0.08
CA GLY A 215 11.13 17.11 1.55
C GLY A 215 9.75 17.10 2.21
N ASN A 216 8.72 17.62 1.54
CA ASN A 216 7.33 17.45 1.95
C ASN A 216 6.59 16.62 0.89
N PRO A 217 6.18 15.38 1.20
CA PRO A 217 5.60 14.47 0.21
C PRO A 217 4.23 14.92 -0.31
N ASP A 218 3.42 15.67 0.47
CA ASP A 218 2.10 16.16 0.02
C ASP A 218 2.27 17.27 -1.02
N ILE A 219 3.12 18.24 -0.72
CA ILE A 219 3.44 19.34 -1.64
C ILE A 219 4.13 18.81 -2.90
N PHE A 220 5.02 17.84 -2.75
CA PHE A 220 5.69 17.20 -3.88
C PHE A 220 4.69 16.48 -4.79
N TYR A 221 3.71 15.77 -4.22
CA TYR A 221 2.65 15.10 -4.98
C TYR A 221 1.87 16.11 -5.85
N GLU A 222 1.43 17.22 -5.26
CA GLU A 222 0.70 18.26 -5.99
C GLU A 222 1.52 18.87 -7.14
N ARG A 223 2.78 19.23 -6.86
CA ARG A 223 3.69 19.78 -7.86
C ARG A 223 3.96 18.79 -8.99
N TYR A 224 4.25 17.54 -8.65
CA TYR A 224 4.48 16.49 -9.63
C TYR A 224 3.25 16.24 -10.50
N SER A 225 2.08 16.08 -9.90
CA SER A 225 0.83 15.81 -10.61
C SER A 225 0.45 16.95 -11.55
N THR A 226 0.58 18.20 -11.10
CA THR A 226 0.35 19.41 -11.92
C THR A 226 1.35 19.49 -13.08
N SER A 227 2.62 19.17 -12.83
CA SER A 227 3.66 19.18 -13.87
C SER A 227 3.47 18.06 -14.89
N MET A 228 3.04 16.87 -14.47
CA MET A 228 2.75 15.78 -15.41
C MET A 228 1.48 16.05 -16.23
N GLU A 229 0.50 16.77 -15.69
CA GLU A 229 -0.65 17.23 -16.47
C GLU A 229 -0.22 18.27 -17.51
N PHE A 230 0.66 19.21 -17.16
CA PHE A 230 1.26 20.14 -18.12
C PHE A 230 1.96 19.38 -19.26
N VAL A 231 2.80 18.38 -18.95
CA VAL A 231 3.47 17.54 -19.96
C VAL A 231 2.46 16.88 -20.90
N ARG A 232 1.41 16.26 -20.35
CA ARG A 232 0.34 15.62 -21.15
C ARG A 232 -0.39 16.61 -22.05
N ARG A 233 -0.67 17.82 -21.55
CA ARG A 233 -1.30 18.88 -22.34
C ARG A 233 -0.39 19.39 -23.44
N PHE A 234 0.92 19.51 -23.18
CA PHE A 234 1.90 19.88 -24.21
C PHE A 234 2.02 18.80 -25.30
N GLU A 235 2.06 17.52 -24.93
CA GLU A 235 2.06 16.41 -25.89
C GLU A 235 0.84 16.45 -26.83
N ARG A 236 -0.33 16.86 -26.34
CA ARG A 236 -1.54 17.00 -27.17
C ARG A 236 -1.44 18.14 -28.19
N GLN A 237 -0.55 19.10 -27.99
CA GLN A 237 -0.31 20.20 -28.95
C GLN A 237 0.66 19.81 -30.06
N CYS A 238 1.38 18.70 -29.93
CA CYS A 238 2.24 18.17 -30.99
C CYS A 238 1.41 17.75 -32.19
N SER A 239 1.92 18.06 -33.38
CA SER A 239 1.20 17.89 -34.66
C SER A 239 0.99 16.43 -35.08
N SER A 240 1.77 15.52 -34.56
CA SER A 240 1.72 14.07 -34.93
C SER A 240 2.25 13.16 -33.84
N GLN A 241 1.88 11.86 -33.92
CA GLN A 241 2.44 10.84 -33.05
C GLN A 241 3.96 10.69 -33.19
N ALA A 242 4.50 10.97 -34.38
CA ALA A 242 5.95 10.99 -34.61
C ALA A 242 6.63 12.12 -33.85
N SER A 243 6.00 13.31 -33.76
CA SER A 243 6.48 14.44 -32.96
C SER A 243 6.46 14.11 -31.47
N VAL A 244 5.39 13.49 -30.95
CA VAL A 244 5.32 13.03 -29.56
C VAL A 244 6.43 12.01 -29.24
N LYS A 245 6.71 11.07 -30.15
CA LYS A 245 7.80 10.12 -29.96
C LYS A 245 9.17 10.82 -29.91
N ARG A 246 9.41 11.80 -30.79
CA ARG A 246 10.65 12.62 -30.76
C ARG A 246 10.76 13.41 -29.46
N LEU A 247 9.67 14.01 -28.98
CA LEU A 247 9.63 14.75 -27.72
C LEU A 247 10.04 13.86 -26.55
N ARG A 248 9.47 12.66 -26.45
CA ARG A 248 9.76 11.72 -25.34
C ARG A 248 11.19 11.20 -25.34
N VAL A 249 11.87 11.18 -26.47
CA VAL A 249 13.29 10.79 -26.59
C VAL A 249 14.23 12.01 -26.45
N HIS A 250 13.69 13.23 -26.47
CA HIS A 250 14.51 14.44 -26.38
C HIS A 250 15.25 14.52 -25.03
N PRO A 251 16.56 14.92 -25.01
CA PRO A 251 17.33 14.96 -23.77
C PRO A 251 16.71 15.80 -22.65
N SER A 252 16.12 16.96 -22.98
CA SER A 252 15.47 17.81 -21.99
C SER A 252 14.19 17.18 -21.40
N TYR A 253 13.49 16.33 -22.14
CA TYR A 253 12.36 15.58 -21.62
C TYR A 253 12.81 14.56 -20.57
N THR A 254 13.86 13.82 -20.89
CA THR A 254 14.44 12.84 -19.97
C THR A 254 15.06 13.54 -18.74
N SER A 255 15.73 14.69 -18.93
CA SER A 255 16.26 15.51 -17.82
C SER A 255 15.14 15.92 -16.87
N PHE A 256 14.06 16.48 -17.40
CA PHE A 256 12.91 16.92 -16.61
C PHE A 256 12.26 15.76 -15.81
N GLN A 257 12.09 14.60 -16.45
CA GLN A 257 11.55 13.41 -15.75
C GLN A 257 12.47 12.93 -14.62
N ASN A 258 13.78 12.93 -14.86
CA ASN A 258 14.76 12.46 -13.88
C ASN A 258 14.97 13.42 -12.70
N LYS A 259 14.66 14.72 -12.85
CA LYS A 259 14.70 15.71 -11.76
C LYS A 259 13.72 15.37 -10.64
N TRP A 260 12.61 14.73 -10.96
CA TRP A 260 11.64 14.26 -9.97
C TRP A 260 12.20 13.04 -9.26
N ASN A 261 12.68 13.21 -8.04
CA ASN A 261 13.25 12.12 -7.26
C ASN A 261 12.14 11.23 -6.65
N LEU A 262 11.45 10.49 -7.51
CA LEU A 262 10.37 9.58 -7.14
C LEU A 262 10.80 8.49 -6.14
N PRO A 263 12.05 7.93 -6.20
CA PRO A 263 12.51 6.99 -5.19
C PRO A 263 12.52 7.57 -3.77
N VAL A 264 12.95 8.83 -3.59
CA VAL A 264 12.95 9.50 -2.29
C VAL A 264 11.52 9.79 -1.83
N TYR A 265 10.65 10.27 -2.73
CA TYR A 265 9.23 10.42 -2.42
C TYR A 265 8.61 9.13 -1.89
N PHE A 266 8.87 8.00 -2.58
CA PHE A 266 8.37 6.71 -2.11
C PHE A 266 8.93 6.32 -0.74
N GLN A 267 10.22 6.57 -0.48
CA GLN A 267 10.83 6.27 0.83
C GLN A 267 10.16 7.06 1.97
N LEU A 268 9.83 8.33 1.73
CA LEU A 268 9.12 9.16 2.71
C LEU A 268 7.71 8.60 2.97
N ARG A 269 6.96 8.26 1.92
CA ARG A 269 5.63 7.63 2.05
C ARG A 269 5.70 6.25 2.70
N TYR A 270 6.70 5.45 2.35
CA TYR A 270 6.95 4.16 2.99
C TYR A 270 7.18 4.32 4.50
N LYS A 271 8.07 5.25 4.90
CA LYS A 271 8.36 5.50 6.32
C LYS A 271 7.11 5.97 7.06
N GLU A 272 6.30 6.81 6.46
CA GLU A 272 5.05 7.30 7.03
C GLU A 272 4.03 6.16 7.21
N ILE A 273 3.75 5.40 6.15
CA ILE A 273 2.73 4.35 6.13
C ILE A 273 3.16 3.14 6.97
N ALA A 274 4.35 2.58 6.69
CA ALA A 274 4.86 1.42 7.43
C ALA A 274 5.17 1.78 8.90
N GLY A 275 5.65 3.00 9.17
CA GLY A 275 5.88 3.49 10.52
C GLY A 275 4.60 3.59 11.33
N SER A 276 3.48 4.03 10.74
CA SER A 276 2.17 4.05 11.41
C SER A 276 1.74 2.65 11.84
N LEU A 277 1.92 1.63 10.99
CA LEU A 277 1.61 0.26 11.34
C LEU A 277 2.54 -0.30 12.43
N GLU A 278 3.86 -0.03 12.35
CA GLU A 278 4.81 -0.51 13.37
C GLU A 278 4.55 0.16 14.74
N ASN A 279 4.14 1.42 14.76
CA ASN A 279 3.71 2.08 16.01
C ASN A 279 2.48 1.36 16.60
N ALA A 280 1.44 1.13 15.80
CA ALA A 280 0.24 0.42 16.25
C ALA A 280 0.55 -1.03 16.72
N ILE A 281 1.49 -1.72 16.06
CA ILE A 281 1.98 -3.03 16.50
C ILE A 281 2.70 -2.94 17.84
N SER A 282 3.48 -1.89 18.07
CA SER A 282 4.19 -1.67 19.35
C SER A 282 3.24 -1.36 20.50
N ASP A 283 2.13 -0.67 20.22
CA ASP A 283 1.06 -0.41 21.18
C ASP A 283 0.28 -1.69 21.54
N GLY A 284 0.38 -2.74 20.72
CA GLY A 284 -0.16 -4.08 20.98
C GLY A 284 -1.64 -4.21 20.63
N LEU A 285 -2.43 -4.84 21.52
CA LEU A 285 -3.85 -5.12 21.31
C LEU A 285 -4.75 -4.04 21.94
N GLU A 286 -4.46 -2.77 21.68
CA GLU A 286 -5.32 -1.68 22.11
C GLU A 286 -6.64 -1.68 21.34
N ALA A 287 -7.71 -1.22 22.01
CA ALA A 287 -9.03 -1.09 21.39
C ALA A 287 -9.04 0.04 20.36
N ALA A 288 -9.73 -0.19 19.25
CA ALA A 288 -9.93 0.83 18.24
C ALA A 288 -10.78 2.00 18.77
N PRO A 289 -10.66 3.21 18.19
CA PRO A 289 -11.47 4.37 18.54
C PRO A 289 -12.97 4.09 18.36
N ALA A 290 -13.80 4.77 19.16
CA ALA A 290 -15.25 4.66 19.06
C ALA A 290 -15.74 5.05 17.67
N GLY A 291 -16.51 4.16 17.03
CA GLY A 291 -17.04 4.34 15.67
C GLY A 291 -16.20 3.67 14.57
N SER A 292 -15.08 3.05 14.90
CA SER A 292 -14.34 2.21 13.96
C SER A 292 -15.14 0.94 13.62
N VAL A 293 -14.94 0.45 12.39
CA VAL A 293 -15.45 -0.85 11.93
C VAL A 293 -14.66 -2.01 12.55
N TYR A 294 -13.43 -1.74 12.96
CA TYR A 294 -12.53 -2.68 13.62
C TYR A 294 -12.59 -2.54 15.15
N HIS A 295 -12.19 -3.58 15.85
CA HIS A 295 -12.19 -3.64 17.31
C HIS A 295 -10.81 -3.36 17.90
N LEU A 296 -9.75 -3.63 17.12
CA LEU A 296 -8.36 -3.38 17.48
C LEU A 296 -7.80 -2.23 16.66
N GLN A 297 -7.06 -1.33 17.31
CA GLN A 297 -6.41 -0.19 16.67
C GLN A 297 -5.42 -0.62 15.57
N VAL A 298 -4.67 -1.69 15.80
CA VAL A 298 -3.71 -2.22 14.82
C VAL A 298 -4.40 -2.66 13.52
N SER A 299 -5.62 -3.22 13.59
CA SER A 299 -6.41 -3.66 12.43
C SER A 299 -6.93 -2.45 11.64
N GLU A 300 -7.42 -1.44 12.31
CA GLU A 300 -7.86 -0.18 11.70
C GLU A 300 -6.71 0.55 11.01
N VAL A 301 -5.57 0.65 11.69
CA VAL A 301 -4.37 1.29 11.12
C VAL A 301 -3.87 0.51 9.91
N LEU A 302 -3.87 -0.83 9.95
CA LEU A 302 -3.54 -1.65 8.78
C LEU A 302 -4.42 -1.29 7.58
N TRP A 303 -5.75 -1.30 7.76
CA TRP A 303 -6.68 -0.99 6.68
C TRP A 303 -6.48 0.44 6.15
N SER A 304 -6.33 1.40 7.04
CA SER A 304 -6.02 2.79 6.68
C SER A 304 -4.72 2.90 5.87
N CYS A 305 -3.66 2.18 6.25
CA CYS A 305 -2.39 2.13 5.54
C CYS A 305 -2.54 1.52 4.12
N LEU A 306 -3.31 0.44 3.99
CA LEU A 306 -3.58 -0.21 2.71
C LEU A 306 -4.32 0.74 1.75
N MET A 307 -5.39 1.36 2.21
CA MET A 307 -6.17 2.33 1.42
C MET A 307 -5.35 3.57 1.06
N ARG A 308 -4.51 4.03 1.98
CA ARG A 308 -3.63 5.18 1.76
C ARG A 308 -2.60 4.95 0.65
N CYS A 309 -2.07 3.72 0.49
CA CYS A 309 -1.16 3.38 -0.60
C CYS A 309 -1.73 3.72 -1.99
N TRP A 310 -3.05 3.61 -2.16
CA TRP A 310 -3.75 3.76 -3.44
C TRP A 310 -4.61 5.03 -3.53
N SER A 311 -4.55 5.88 -2.51
CA SER A 311 -5.31 7.13 -2.47
C SER A 311 -4.82 8.18 -3.48
N ASP A 312 -5.71 9.08 -3.90
CA ASP A 312 -5.44 10.13 -4.90
C ASP A 312 -4.30 11.09 -4.54
N LYS A 313 -4.00 11.25 -3.25
CA LYS A 313 -2.96 12.17 -2.77
C LYS A 313 -1.62 11.50 -2.49
N VAL A 314 -1.53 10.19 -2.68
CA VAL A 314 -0.32 9.41 -2.35
C VAL A 314 0.17 8.61 -3.54
N TYR A 315 -0.75 7.93 -4.24
CA TYR A 315 -0.42 7.06 -5.36
C TYR A 315 0.12 7.84 -6.56
N LEU A 316 1.27 7.41 -7.08
CA LEU A 316 1.84 7.87 -8.33
C LEU A 316 2.05 6.68 -9.28
N SER A 317 1.51 6.78 -10.49
CA SER A 317 1.55 5.69 -11.49
C SER A 317 2.94 5.10 -11.76
N PRO A 318 4.05 5.86 -11.84
CA PRO A 318 5.37 5.29 -12.05
C PRO A 318 5.86 4.42 -10.87
N LEU A 319 5.25 4.59 -9.69
CA LEU A 319 5.59 3.88 -8.46
C LEU A 319 4.62 2.72 -8.14
N ALA A 320 3.70 2.39 -9.05
CA ALA A 320 2.69 1.36 -8.86
C ALA A 320 3.28 0.04 -8.32
N HIS A 321 4.38 -0.43 -8.91
CA HIS A 321 5.07 -1.65 -8.49
C HIS A 321 5.61 -1.59 -7.05
N ARG A 322 5.99 -0.40 -6.57
CA ARG A 322 6.49 -0.19 -5.20
C ARG A 322 5.35 -0.13 -4.19
N PHE A 323 4.25 0.56 -4.51
CA PHE A 323 3.06 0.60 -3.68
C PHE A 323 2.41 -0.79 -3.59
N TRP A 324 2.40 -1.55 -4.69
CA TRP A 324 1.96 -2.94 -4.68
C TRP A 324 2.78 -3.80 -3.73
N LYS A 325 4.11 -3.73 -3.84
CA LYS A 325 5.00 -4.43 -2.91
C LYS A 325 4.74 -4.03 -1.45
N LEU A 326 4.56 -2.73 -1.18
CA LEU A 326 4.25 -2.24 0.17
C LEU A 326 2.93 -2.82 0.68
N THR A 327 1.88 -2.86 -0.14
CA THR A 327 0.59 -3.47 0.20
C THR A 327 0.75 -4.92 0.68
N LEU A 328 1.50 -5.75 -0.06
CA LEU A 328 1.76 -7.14 0.33
C LEU A 328 2.61 -7.23 1.60
N GLN A 329 3.59 -6.34 1.78
CA GLN A 329 4.41 -6.29 2.98
C GLN A 329 3.61 -5.92 4.24
N LEU A 330 2.65 -5.00 4.14
CA LEU A 330 1.77 -4.63 5.25
C LEU A 330 0.91 -5.81 5.71
N TYR A 331 0.31 -6.57 4.78
CA TYR A 331 -0.41 -7.79 5.10
C TYR A 331 0.48 -8.85 5.78
N SER A 332 1.64 -9.12 5.21
CA SER A 332 2.59 -10.10 5.75
C SER A 332 3.08 -9.70 7.14
N ARG A 333 3.34 -8.41 7.37
CA ARG A 333 3.78 -7.92 8.69
C ARG A 333 2.69 -8.04 9.76
N TYR A 334 1.45 -7.75 9.39
CA TYR A 334 0.30 -7.94 10.29
C TYR A 334 0.06 -9.42 10.61
N ALA A 335 0.10 -10.30 9.61
CA ALA A 335 -0.03 -11.75 9.84
C ALA A 335 1.07 -12.28 10.77
N LYS A 336 2.30 -11.81 10.61
CA LYS A 336 3.41 -12.14 11.51
C LYS A 336 3.17 -11.60 12.93
N PHE A 337 2.65 -10.40 13.08
CA PHE A 337 2.27 -9.86 14.39
C PHE A 337 1.21 -10.73 15.07
N LEU A 338 0.17 -11.15 14.34
CA LEU A 338 -0.83 -12.07 14.89
C LEU A 338 -0.20 -13.39 15.36
N ASP A 339 0.68 -13.99 14.57
CA ASP A 339 1.39 -15.20 14.93
C ASP A 339 2.25 -15.01 16.19
N GLU A 340 3.01 -13.91 16.28
CA GLU A 340 3.80 -13.54 17.46
C GLU A 340 2.93 -13.39 18.71
N VAL A 341 1.78 -12.74 18.60
CA VAL A 341 0.85 -12.52 19.73
C VAL A 341 0.19 -13.83 20.17
N LEU A 342 -0.23 -14.66 19.21
CA LEU A 342 -0.92 -15.91 19.50
C LEU A 342 0.01 -17.02 20.00
N THR A 343 1.31 -16.99 19.63
CA THR A 343 2.29 -18.01 20.04
C THR A 343 3.01 -17.68 21.35
N LYS A 344 3.03 -16.40 21.78
CA LYS A 344 3.60 -16.04 23.08
C LYS A 344 2.88 -16.79 24.20
N THR A 345 3.51 -17.86 24.69
CA THR A 345 3.09 -18.52 25.94
C THR A 345 3.49 -17.63 27.11
N PRO A 346 2.60 -17.40 28.09
CA PRO A 346 3.05 -16.86 29.38
C PRO A 346 4.07 -17.85 29.97
N ALA A 347 5.22 -17.33 30.43
CA ALA A 347 6.20 -18.13 31.12
C ALA A 347 5.52 -18.79 32.33
N PRO A 348 5.75 -20.10 32.61
CA PRO A 348 5.18 -20.73 33.78
C PRO A 348 5.68 -20.00 35.02
N GLU A 349 4.77 -19.41 35.78
CA GLU A 349 5.09 -18.85 37.10
C GLU A 349 5.58 -19.98 37.96
N VAL A 350 6.87 -19.97 38.28
CA VAL A 350 7.43 -20.75 39.39
C VAL A 350 6.92 -20.10 40.66
N THR A 351 5.78 -20.54 41.15
CA THR A 351 5.28 -20.23 42.50
C THR A 351 6.28 -20.76 43.51
N LYS A 352 7.25 -19.92 43.88
CA LYS A 352 7.95 -20.10 45.15
C LYS A 352 6.96 -19.73 46.24
N GLU A 353 6.36 -20.72 46.85
CA GLU A 353 5.66 -20.56 48.14
C GLU A 353 6.63 -19.97 49.17
N PRO A 354 6.33 -18.82 49.77
CA PRO A 354 7.07 -18.40 50.96
C PRO A 354 6.53 -19.18 52.14
N ILE A 355 7.39 -19.96 52.74
CA ILE A 355 7.19 -20.59 54.08
C ILE A 355 6.91 -19.43 55.05
N ARG A 356 5.65 -19.32 55.53
CA ARG A 356 5.29 -18.42 56.62
C ARG A 356 5.52 -19.12 57.96
N PRO A 357 6.26 -18.50 58.91
CA PRO A 357 6.23 -18.91 60.29
C PRO A 357 4.93 -18.47 60.96
N LEU A 358 4.40 -19.32 61.87
CA LEU A 358 3.22 -19.02 62.67
C LEU A 358 3.42 -17.74 63.52
N PRO A 359 2.40 -16.91 63.65
CA PRO A 359 2.33 -15.97 64.78
C PRO A 359 1.36 -16.47 65.83
N SER A 360 1.87 -16.39 67.06
CA SER A 360 1.13 -16.49 68.30
C SER A 360 0.14 -15.33 68.51
N SER A 361 -0.95 -15.70 69.16
CA SER A 361 -2.05 -14.91 69.71
C SER A 361 -1.79 -13.45 70.16
N ALA A 362 -2.70 -12.54 69.85
CA ALA A 362 -3.32 -11.62 70.82
C ALA A 362 -4.48 -10.82 70.21
N SER A 363 -5.53 -10.75 70.97
CA SER A 363 -6.81 -10.08 70.92
C SER A 363 -6.85 -8.61 70.56
N SER A 364 -7.88 -8.12 69.89
CA SER A 364 -8.97 -7.26 70.41
C SER A 364 -9.55 -6.28 69.34
N THR A 365 -10.85 -6.33 69.28
CA THR A 365 -11.91 -5.29 69.18
C THR A 365 -12.01 -4.35 67.98
N SER A 366 -13.14 -4.50 67.32
CA SER A 366 -14.19 -3.53 66.86
C SER A 366 -13.83 -2.41 65.93
N SER A 367 -14.47 -2.35 64.79
CA SER A 367 -15.74 -1.59 64.57
C SER A 367 -16.11 -1.55 63.07
N ARG A 368 -17.39 -1.54 62.86
CA ARG A 368 -18.12 -1.44 61.60
C ARG A 368 -17.72 -0.22 60.76
N THR A 369 -17.67 -0.36 59.44
CA THR A 369 -18.49 0.48 58.56
C THR A 369 -18.56 -0.16 57.14
N SER A 370 -19.77 -0.16 56.61
CA SER A 370 -20.21 -0.55 55.31
C SER A 370 -19.63 0.38 54.21
N GLY A 371 -19.24 -0.20 53.09
CA GLY A 371 -18.89 0.54 51.89
C GLY A 371 -18.66 -0.45 50.74
N GLN A 372 -19.66 -0.57 49.90
CA GLN A 372 -19.56 -1.20 48.59
C GLN A 372 -18.47 -0.48 47.78
N ASP A 373 -17.57 -1.22 47.18
CA ASP A 373 -17.05 -0.96 45.86
C ASP A 373 -16.37 -2.23 45.33
N GLU A 374 -17.03 -2.86 44.39
CA GLU A 374 -16.46 -3.91 43.54
C GLU A 374 -15.64 -3.23 42.43
N GLY A 375 -14.36 -3.04 42.66
CA GLY A 375 -13.37 -2.62 41.68
C GLY A 375 -12.09 -3.37 41.90
N GLY A 376 -12.07 -4.67 41.61
CA GLY A 376 -10.86 -5.45 41.63
C GLY A 376 -9.97 -5.11 40.44
N SER A 377 -9.06 -4.14 40.62
CA SER A 377 -7.94 -3.93 39.70
C SER A 377 -7.01 -5.15 39.78
N GLU A 378 -6.99 -5.94 38.73
CA GLU A 378 -5.95 -6.95 38.49
C GLU A 378 -4.64 -6.22 38.21
N SER A 379 -3.81 -6.05 39.23
CA SER A 379 -2.46 -5.56 39.11
C SER A 379 -1.51 -6.70 38.76
N GLY A 380 -0.92 -6.65 37.55
CA GLY A 380 0.46 -7.06 37.28
C GLY A 380 0.79 -8.54 37.20
N SER A 381 0.16 -9.26 36.25
CA SER A 381 0.73 -10.48 35.66
C SER A 381 1.06 -10.20 34.20
N PRO A 382 2.16 -10.75 33.62
CA PRO A 382 2.44 -10.54 32.20
C PRO A 382 1.26 -11.09 31.39
N ALA A 383 0.69 -10.22 30.57
CA ALA A 383 -0.63 -10.28 30.00
C ALA A 383 -0.94 -11.60 29.26
N SER A 384 -1.67 -12.49 29.92
CA SER A 384 -2.40 -13.54 29.23
C SER A 384 -3.51 -12.88 28.40
N LEU A 385 -3.62 -13.24 27.10
CA LEU A 385 -4.67 -12.76 26.22
C LEU A 385 -6.05 -12.99 26.85
N SER A 386 -6.87 -11.96 26.95
CA SER A 386 -8.24 -12.09 27.43
C SER A 386 -9.13 -12.73 26.37
N THR A 387 -10.20 -13.39 26.78
CA THR A 387 -11.24 -13.94 25.86
C THR A 387 -11.74 -12.87 24.89
N LYS A 388 -11.97 -11.66 25.39
CA LYS A 388 -12.44 -10.52 24.59
C LYS A 388 -11.45 -10.11 23.49
N GLN A 389 -10.14 -10.07 23.80
CA GLN A 389 -9.11 -9.78 22.80
C GLN A 389 -9.04 -10.84 21.70
N LEU A 390 -9.18 -12.12 22.07
CA LEU A 390 -9.22 -13.23 21.09
C LEU A 390 -10.45 -13.12 20.16
N VAL A 391 -11.62 -12.75 20.71
CA VAL A 391 -12.83 -12.49 19.91
C VAL A 391 -12.59 -11.30 18.95
N TYR A 392 -11.97 -10.23 19.41
CA TYR A 392 -11.67 -9.06 18.58
C TYR A 392 -10.69 -9.39 17.44
N ILE A 393 -9.64 -10.19 17.72
CA ILE A 393 -8.74 -10.65 16.64
C ILE A 393 -9.51 -11.46 15.60
N ALA A 394 -10.40 -12.38 16.04
CA ALA A 394 -11.20 -13.18 15.12
C ALA A 394 -12.11 -12.33 14.23
N ALA A 395 -12.82 -11.38 14.83
CA ALA A 395 -13.73 -10.47 14.15
C ALA A 395 -12.96 -9.60 13.12
N ASP A 396 -11.83 -9.02 13.53
CA ASP A 396 -11.05 -8.14 12.68
C ASP A 396 -10.38 -8.88 11.51
N VAL A 397 -9.87 -10.12 11.74
CA VAL A 397 -9.33 -10.96 10.66
C VAL A 397 -10.42 -11.31 9.65
N GLN A 398 -11.61 -11.68 10.10
CA GLN A 398 -12.75 -11.94 9.22
C GLN A 398 -13.11 -10.68 8.40
N LYS A 399 -13.17 -9.53 9.05
CA LYS A 399 -13.49 -8.25 8.40
C LYS A 399 -12.45 -7.87 7.35
N LEU A 400 -11.16 -8.00 7.66
CA LEU A 400 -10.08 -7.76 6.70
C LEU A 400 -10.19 -8.68 5.48
N GLN A 401 -10.55 -9.95 5.67
CA GLN A 401 -10.75 -10.89 4.56
C GLN A 401 -11.93 -10.52 3.65
N GLU A 402 -13.00 -9.98 4.21
CA GLU A 402 -14.16 -9.47 3.45
C GLU A 402 -13.78 -8.23 2.62
N GLN A 403 -12.98 -7.33 3.19
CA GLN A 403 -12.60 -6.06 2.56
C GLN A 403 -11.47 -6.18 1.53
N ILE A 404 -10.80 -7.33 1.42
CA ILE A 404 -9.80 -7.57 0.36
C ILE A 404 -10.38 -7.33 -1.05
N SER A 405 -11.66 -7.62 -1.26
CA SER A 405 -12.33 -7.39 -2.55
C SER A 405 -12.42 -5.90 -2.90
N GLU A 406 -12.68 -5.03 -1.92
CA GLU A 406 -12.71 -3.57 -2.08
C GLU A 406 -11.32 -3.03 -2.46
N LEU A 407 -10.29 -3.50 -1.76
CA LEU A 407 -8.90 -3.15 -2.10
C LEU A 407 -8.53 -3.64 -3.51
N SER A 408 -8.91 -4.86 -3.87
CA SER A 408 -8.66 -5.44 -5.20
C SER A 408 -9.25 -4.58 -6.30
N GLU A 409 -10.47 -4.12 -6.15
CA GLU A 409 -11.15 -3.26 -7.13
C GLU A 409 -10.45 -1.89 -7.26
N MET A 410 -10.06 -1.28 -6.14
CA MET A 410 -9.31 -0.02 -6.16
C MET A 410 -7.96 -0.18 -6.87
N VAL A 411 -7.20 -1.23 -6.56
CA VAL A 411 -5.92 -1.54 -7.20
C VAL A 411 -6.12 -1.77 -8.70
N ARG A 412 -7.16 -2.53 -9.07
CA ARG A 412 -7.50 -2.81 -10.46
C ARG A 412 -7.72 -1.52 -11.25
N GLN A 413 -8.57 -0.63 -10.77
CA GLN A 413 -8.85 0.67 -11.42
C GLN A 413 -7.57 1.50 -11.63
N ARG A 414 -6.67 1.53 -10.63
CA ARG A 414 -5.39 2.25 -10.74
C ARG A 414 -4.44 1.63 -11.77
N LEU A 415 -4.40 0.31 -11.84
CA LEU A 415 -3.53 -0.41 -12.78
C LEU A 415 -4.08 -0.39 -14.21
N GLU A 416 -5.40 -0.46 -14.39
CA GLU A 416 -6.05 -0.28 -15.70
C GLU A 416 -5.74 1.10 -16.29
N ALA A 417 -5.77 2.15 -15.48
CA ALA A 417 -5.46 3.50 -15.92
C ALA A 417 -4.04 3.67 -16.50
N ILE A 418 -3.10 2.79 -16.14
CA ILE A 418 -1.74 2.76 -16.69
C ILE A 418 -1.56 1.74 -17.83
N GLY A 419 -2.64 1.05 -18.22
CA GLY A 419 -2.64 0.07 -19.31
C GLY A 419 -2.16 -1.33 -18.90
N PHE A 420 -2.13 -1.64 -17.61
CA PHE A 420 -1.84 -3.00 -17.13
C PHE A 420 -2.97 -3.96 -17.49
N LYS A 421 -2.64 -5.16 -17.97
CA LYS A 421 -3.63 -6.12 -18.51
C LYS A 421 -3.66 -7.46 -17.80
N ASN A 422 -2.58 -7.83 -17.10
CA ASN A 422 -2.47 -9.16 -16.48
C ASN A 422 -2.90 -9.11 -15.00
N PHE A 423 -4.20 -9.02 -14.73
CA PHE A 423 -4.74 -8.95 -13.37
C PHE A 423 -4.68 -10.27 -12.60
N VAL A 424 -4.49 -11.40 -13.28
CA VAL A 424 -4.39 -12.72 -12.65
C VAL A 424 -3.30 -12.73 -11.56
N VAL A 425 -2.14 -12.15 -11.85
CA VAL A 425 -1.03 -12.07 -10.86
C VAL A 425 -1.41 -11.24 -9.63
N VAL A 426 -2.20 -10.17 -9.83
CA VAL A 426 -2.67 -9.31 -8.72
C VAL A 426 -3.66 -10.08 -7.84
N GLU A 427 -4.61 -10.77 -8.46
CA GLU A 427 -5.62 -11.57 -7.77
C GLU A 427 -5.00 -12.76 -7.03
N GLU A 428 -4.04 -13.47 -7.64
CA GLU A 428 -3.27 -14.53 -6.99
C GLU A 428 -2.50 -14.02 -5.77
N SER A 429 -1.78 -12.91 -5.90
CA SER A 429 -1.02 -12.32 -4.78
C SER A 429 -1.91 -11.86 -3.63
N LEU A 430 -3.11 -11.35 -3.91
CA LEU A 430 -4.10 -11.01 -2.87
C LEU A 430 -4.72 -12.26 -2.25
N SER A 431 -4.94 -13.30 -3.03
CA SER A 431 -5.38 -14.60 -2.52
C SER A 431 -4.34 -15.21 -1.57
N ASP A 432 -3.06 -15.12 -1.91
CA ASP A 432 -1.96 -15.54 -1.02
C ASP A 432 -1.92 -14.71 0.27
N SER A 433 -2.15 -13.41 0.18
CA SER A 433 -2.25 -12.54 1.36
C SER A 433 -3.43 -12.92 2.25
N LYS A 434 -4.59 -13.25 1.66
CA LYS A 434 -5.76 -13.78 2.36
C LYS A 434 -5.44 -15.13 3.03
N ALA A 435 -4.75 -16.02 2.33
CA ALA A 435 -4.32 -17.30 2.87
C ALA A 435 -3.33 -17.12 4.04
N CYS A 436 -2.43 -16.15 3.95
CA CYS A 436 -1.51 -15.81 5.02
C CYS A 436 -2.24 -15.33 6.30
N LEU A 437 -3.28 -14.49 6.16
CA LEU A 437 -4.15 -14.13 7.29
C LEU A 437 -4.92 -15.34 7.83
N SER A 438 -5.42 -16.21 6.95
CA SER A 438 -6.15 -17.42 7.34
C SER A 438 -5.28 -18.42 8.11
N SER A 439 -3.98 -18.42 7.89
CA SER A 439 -3.04 -19.33 8.58
C SER A 439 -2.97 -19.12 10.09
N SER A 440 -3.33 -17.93 10.58
CA SER A 440 -3.41 -17.62 12.01
C SER A 440 -4.69 -18.15 12.69
N ILE A 441 -5.75 -18.45 11.92
CA ILE A 441 -7.06 -18.87 12.46
C ILE A 441 -6.99 -20.17 13.27
N PRO A 442 -6.32 -21.24 12.82
CA PRO A 442 -6.19 -22.46 13.65
C PRO A 442 -5.51 -22.21 14.99
N THR A 443 -4.43 -21.41 14.99
CA THR A 443 -3.72 -21.05 16.22
C THR A 443 -4.61 -20.21 17.14
N LEU A 444 -5.37 -19.27 16.60
CA LEU A 444 -6.36 -18.48 17.33
C LEU A 444 -7.44 -19.38 17.98
N ASN A 445 -8.01 -20.32 17.20
CA ASN A 445 -9.03 -21.25 17.70
C ASN A 445 -8.49 -22.12 18.84
N ASN A 446 -7.29 -22.66 18.67
CA ASN A 446 -6.63 -23.45 19.72
C ASN A 446 -6.38 -22.64 21.00
N ARG A 447 -5.92 -21.40 20.85
CA ARG A 447 -5.72 -20.51 22.01
C ARG A 447 -7.04 -20.20 22.72
N MET A 448 -8.09 -19.91 21.97
CA MET A 448 -9.43 -19.65 22.53
C MET A 448 -9.93 -20.84 23.33
N THR A 449 -9.94 -22.02 22.73
CA THR A 449 -10.44 -23.25 23.38
C THR A 449 -9.59 -23.65 24.58
N GLN A 450 -8.27 -23.55 24.47
CA GLN A 450 -7.35 -23.83 25.60
C GLN A 450 -7.63 -22.88 26.78
N HIS A 451 -7.72 -21.57 26.51
CA HIS A 451 -7.97 -20.57 27.55
C HIS A 451 -9.31 -20.80 28.27
N LEU A 452 -10.37 -21.10 27.52
CA LEU A 452 -11.68 -21.42 28.09
C LEU A 452 -11.66 -22.73 28.89
N THR A 453 -11.04 -23.78 28.34
CA THR A 453 -10.90 -25.10 29.02
C THR A 453 -10.16 -24.96 30.35
N GLU A 454 -9.05 -24.23 30.39
CA GLU A 454 -8.28 -24.01 31.60
C GLU A 454 -9.10 -23.29 32.69
N ARG A 455 -9.83 -22.24 32.30
CA ARG A 455 -10.69 -21.49 33.23
C ARG A 455 -11.86 -22.32 33.76
N SER A 456 -12.54 -23.08 32.90
CA SER A 456 -13.67 -23.95 33.28
C SER A 456 -13.22 -25.16 34.11
N CYS A 457 -12.18 -25.88 33.72
CA CYS A 457 -11.69 -27.04 34.39
C CYS A 457 -11.11 -26.75 35.80
N ARG A 458 -10.67 -25.50 36.07
CA ARG A 458 -10.26 -25.08 37.41
C ARG A 458 -11.38 -25.32 38.42
N PHE A 459 -12.63 -25.02 38.05
CA PHE A 459 -13.80 -25.21 38.93
C PHE A 459 -14.33 -26.64 38.88
N LEU A 460 -14.27 -27.34 37.75
CA LEU A 460 -14.72 -28.74 37.64
C LEU A 460 -13.93 -29.70 38.55
N LYS A 461 -12.65 -29.39 38.82
CA LYS A 461 -11.84 -30.14 39.81
C LYS A 461 -12.46 -30.15 41.21
N SER A 462 -13.31 -29.18 41.57
CA SER A 462 -14.01 -29.14 42.85
C SER A 462 -14.98 -30.31 43.06
N ALA A 463 -15.33 -31.05 42.00
CA ALA A 463 -16.06 -32.32 42.15
C ALA A 463 -15.34 -33.34 43.08
N SER A 464 -14.02 -33.31 43.13
CA SER A 464 -13.22 -34.14 44.04
C SER A 464 -13.43 -33.82 45.55
N GLU A 465 -13.98 -32.62 45.85
CA GLU A 465 -14.26 -32.18 47.22
C GLU A 465 -15.67 -32.57 47.68
N VAL A 466 -16.56 -32.98 46.79
CA VAL A 466 -17.96 -33.36 47.10
C VAL A 466 -18.02 -34.44 48.18
N PRO A 467 -17.20 -35.53 48.17
CA PRO A 467 -17.20 -36.51 49.23
C PRO A 467 -16.85 -35.94 50.61
N ARG A 468 -15.88 -35.02 50.65
CA ARG A 468 -15.46 -34.36 51.89
C ARG A 468 -16.60 -33.48 52.45
N LEU A 469 -17.35 -32.82 51.57
CA LEU A 469 -18.47 -31.97 51.96
C LEU A 469 -19.55 -32.76 52.71
N TYR A 470 -20.01 -33.89 52.15
CA TYR A 470 -21.06 -34.70 52.76
C TYR A 470 -20.60 -35.47 54.00
N ARG A 471 -19.41 -36.01 54.01
CA ARG A 471 -18.87 -36.80 55.15
C ARG A 471 -18.48 -35.95 56.37
N ARG A 472 -18.24 -34.65 56.22
CA ARG A 472 -17.82 -33.77 57.31
C ARG A 472 -18.92 -32.88 57.86
N THR A 473 -19.94 -32.51 57.06
CA THR A 473 -20.90 -31.45 57.41
C THR A 473 -22.32 -31.98 57.57
N ASN A 474 -22.59 -33.26 57.50
CA ASN A 474 -23.89 -33.90 57.62
C ASN A 474 -25.04 -33.16 56.88
N LYS A 475 -24.77 -32.79 55.62
CA LYS A 475 -25.72 -32.08 54.76
C LYS A 475 -26.94 -32.96 54.43
N ASP A 476 -28.09 -32.29 54.19
CA ASP A 476 -29.32 -32.89 53.70
C ASP A 476 -29.14 -33.45 52.28
N LEU A 477 -30.13 -34.17 51.80
CA LEU A 477 -30.20 -34.68 50.43
C LEU A 477 -30.05 -33.52 49.43
N PRO A 478 -29.19 -33.69 48.40
CA PRO A 478 -29.02 -32.68 47.38
C PRO A 478 -30.29 -32.56 46.53
N VAL A 479 -30.74 -31.30 46.28
CA VAL A 479 -31.94 -30.96 45.47
C VAL A 479 -31.53 -30.18 44.23
N ARG A 480 -30.33 -29.62 44.20
CA ARG A 480 -29.83 -28.78 43.10
C ARG A 480 -28.37 -29.05 42.82
N ALA A 481 -27.95 -28.68 41.64
CA ALA A 481 -26.53 -28.76 41.26
C ALA A 481 -25.62 -27.93 42.17
N SER A 482 -24.38 -28.32 42.24
CA SER A 482 -23.33 -27.67 43.05
C SER A 482 -22.96 -26.29 42.44
N ALA A 483 -22.67 -25.31 43.31
CA ALA A 483 -22.32 -23.96 42.90
C ALA A 483 -21.04 -23.88 42.03
N TYR A 484 -20.14 -24.87 42.10
CA TYR A 484 -18.95 -24.89 41.23
C TYR A 484 -19.31 -25.07 39.75
N MET A 485 -20.49 -25.66 39.43
CA MET A 485 -20.95 -25.82 38.05
C MET A 485 -21.25 -24.47 37.40
N ASP A 486 -21.91 -23.54 38.10
CA ASP A 486 -22.15 -22.18 37.61
C ASP A 486 -20.83 -21.45 37.35
N ASN A 487 -19.88 -21.58 38.26
CA ASN A 487 -18.55 -20.98 38.09
C ASN A 487 -17.76 -21.59 36.91
N ALA A 488 -17.89 -22.91 36.69
CA ALA A 488 -17.27 -23.58 35.56
C ALA A 488 -17.85 -23.17 34.20
N LEU A 489 -19.16 -22.89 34.15
CA LEU A 489 -19.86 -22.50 32.93
C LEU A 489 -19.82 -21.00 32.66
N ARG A 490 -19.50 -20.19 33.66
CA ARG A 490 -19.45 -18.71 33.55
C ARG A 490 -18.54 -18.23 32.40
N PRO A 491 -17.33 -18.74 32.16
CA PRO A 491 -16.50 -18.33 31.02
C PRO A 491 -17.15 -18.61 29.66
N LEU A 492 -17.94 -19.68 29.55
CA LEU A 492 -18.63 -20.05 28.32
C LEU A 492 -19.84 -19.12 28.03
N HIS A 493 -20.62 -18.78 29.07
CA HIS A 493 -21.69 -17.80 28.95
C HIS A 493 -21.15 -16.41 28.59
N GLN A 494 -20.01 -16.03 29.18
CA GLN A 494 -19.35 -14.78 28.85
C GLN A 494 -18.88 -14.76 27.39
N LEU A 495 -18.30 -15.87 26.89
CA LEU A 495 -17.93 -15.98 25.47
C LEU A 495 -19.13 -15.73 24.55
N LEU A 496 -20.28 -16.34 24.82
CA LEU A 496 -21.50 -16.13 24.03
C LEU A 496 -21.91 -14.65 23.99
N THR A 497 -21.84 -13.98 25.13
CA THR A 497 -22.15 -12.55 25.22
C THR A 497 -21.13 -11.72 24.46
N ASP A 498 -19.85 -11.98 24.64
CA ASP A 498 -18.76 -11.22 24.03
C ASP A 498 -18.64 -11.47 22.51
N SER A 499 -19.10 -12.63 22.02
CA SER A 499 -19.04 -13.01 20.59
C SER A 499 -20.27 -12.59 19.79
N THR A 500 -21.37 -12.20 20.46
CA THR A 500 -22.63 -11.88 19.80
C THR A 500 -22.48 -10.67 18.87
N GLY A 501 -22.76 -10.86 17.56
CA GLY A 501 -22.67 -9.83 16.54
C GLY A 501 -21.23 -9.52 16.07
N LEU A 502 -20.19 -10.13 16.65
CA LEU A 502 -18.80 -9.90 16.30
C LEU A 502 -18.25 -10.98 15.39
N VAL A 503 -18.51 -12.24 15.71
CA VAL A 503 -18.07 -13.41 14.92
C VAL A 503 -19.26 -14.19 14.41
N THR A 504 -19.05 -15.04 13.41
CA THR A 504 -20.12 -15.92 12.91
C THR A 504 -20.59 -16.86 14.00
N PRO A 505 -21.93 -17.13 14.11
CA PRO A 505 -22.47 -18.05 15.09
C PRO A 505 -21.82 -19.45 15.03
N SER A 506 -21.46 -19.91 13.84
CA SER A 506 -20.77 -21.19 13.64
C SER A 506 -19.40 -21.24 14.30
N THR A 507 -18.63 -20.16 14.26
CA THR A 507 -17.31 -20.06 14.91
C THR A 507 -17.44 -20.11 16.44
N ALA A 508 -18.39 -19.34 16.99
CA ALA A 508 -18.64 -19.34 18.44
C ALA A 508 -19.12 -20.71 18.94
N GLN A 509 -20.03 -21.38 18.20
CA GLN A 509 -20.48 -22.72 18.51
C GLN A 509 -19.37 -23.77 18.44
N GLU A 510 -18.45 -23.65 17.47
CA GLU A 510 -17.32 -24.57 17.38
C GLU A 510 -16.34 -24.40 18.56
N TRP A 511 -16.06 -23.16 18.98
CA TRP A 511 -15.27 -22.92 20.19
C TRP A 511 -15.92 -23.52 21.42
N LEU A 512 -17.23 -23.36 21.59
CA LEU A 512 -17.98 -23.96 22.69
C LEU A 512 -17.95 -25.49 22.63
N ARG A 513 -18.20 -26.07 21.45
CA ARG A 513 -18.22 -27.53 21.25
C ARG A 513 -16.89 -28.18 21.64
N VAL A 514 -15.77 -27.62 21.15
CA VAL A 514 -14.44 -28.13 21.44
C VAL A 514 -14.12 -27.97 22.93
N THR A 515 -14.36 -26.77 23.48
CA THR A 515 -14.12 -26.51 24.92
C THR A 515 -14.93 -27.45 25.83
N LEU A 516 -16.23 -27.61 25.53
CA LEU A 516 -17.09 -28.51 26.30
C LEU A 516 -16.65 -29.98 26.18
N SER A 517 -16.20 -30.39 24.99
CA SER A 517 -15.66 -31.76 24.82
C SER A 517 -14.44 -32.01 25.72
N ASP A 518 -13.49 -31.05 25.70
CA ASP A 518 -12.29 -31.15 26.54
C ASP A 518 -12.61 -31.09 28.06
N CYS A 519 -13.53 -30.21 28.42
CA CYS A 519 -14.03 -30.09 29.80
C CYS A 519 -14.73 -31.36 30.25
N THR A 520 -15.58 -31.95 29.43
CA THR A 520 -16.33 -33.17 29.72
C THR A 520 -15.39 -34.38 29.89
N GLN A 521 -14.35 -34.49 29.04
CA GLN A 521 -13.34 -35.51 29.15
C GLN A 521 -12.64 -35.47 30.53
N ARG A 522 -12.15 -34.30 30.94
CA ARG A 522 -11.45 -34.11 32.21
C ARG A 522 -12.40 -34.27 33.41
N TYR A 523 -13.66 -33.84 33.23
CA TYR A 523 -14.69 -34.00 34.26
C TYR A 523 -15.08 -35.46 34.45
N TYR A 524 -15.20 -36.23 33.37
CA TYR A 524 -15.40 -37.69 33.42
C TYR A 524 -14.29 -38.40 34.21
N GLU A 525 -13.03 -38.06 33.96
CA GLU A 525 -11.90 -38.60 34.69
C GLU A 525 -12.03 -38.30 36.20
N THR A 526 -12.33 -37.06 36.57
CA THR A 526 -12.50 -36.65 37.96
C THR A 526 -13.66 -37.37 38.63
N ILE A 527 -14.84 -37.47 37.99
CA ILE A 527 -16.01 -38.16 38.54
C ILE A 527 -15.76 -39.65 38.67
N SER A 528 -15.14 -40.27 37.68
CA SER A 528 -14.78 -41.70 37.71
C SER A 528 -13.86 -42.02 38.87
N GLU A 529 -12.86 -41.19 39.14
CA GLU A 529 -11.97 -41.34 40.32
C GLU A 529 -12.73 -41.19 41.64
N VAL A 530 -13.62 -40.17 41.73
CA VAL A 530 -14.45 -39.93 42.92
C VAL A 530 -15.36 -41.12 43.19
N LEU A 531 -16.12 -41.59 42.19
CA LEU A 531 -17.02 -42.73 42.33
C LEU A 531 -16.29 -44.03 42.67
N SER A 532 -15.12 -44.25 42.07
CA SER A 532 -14.25 -45.39 42.42
C SER A 532 -13.79 -45.33 43.87
N SER A 533 -13.40 -44.15 44.37
CA SER A 533 -13.04 -43.93 45.77
C SER A 533 -14.20 -44.18 46.74
N VAL A 534 -15.41 -43.69 46.39
CA VAL A 534 -16.63 -43.93 47.17
C VAL A 534 -16.93 -45.42 47.26
N ARG A 535 -16.87 -46.15 46.14
CA ARG A 535 -17.09 -47.61 46.10
C ARG A 535 -16.08 -48.36 46.95
N LYS A 536 -14.79 -48.05 46.85
CA LYS A 536 -13.74 -48.71 47.70
C LYS A 536 -13.98 -48.45 49.18
N MET A 537 -14.42 -47.27 49.57
CA MET A 537 -14.71 -46.93 50.95
C MET A 537 -15.95 -47.71 51.47
N GLU A 538 -17.02 -47.78 50.64
CA GLU A 538 -18.22 -48.57 50.94
C GLU A 538 -17.91 -50.03 51.14
N GLU A 539 -17.09 -50.64 50.28
CA GLU A 539 -16.63 -52.03 50.43
C GLU A 539 -15.82 -52.21 51.68
N SER A 540 -14.93 -51.31 52.05
CA SER A 540 -14.14 -51.35 53.28
C SER A 540 -15.03 -51.25 54.51
N LEU A 541 -16.04 -50.37 54.48
CA LEU A 541 -17.01 -50.25 55.57
C LEU A 541 -17.89 -51.52 55.72
N LYS A 542 -18.31 -52.10 54.58
CA LYS A 542 -19.05 -53.40 54.59
C LYS A 542 -18.22 -54.50 55.19
N ARG A 543 -16.92 -54.64 54.86
CA ARG A 543 -16.00 -55.59 55.42
C ARG A 543 -15.80 -55.39 56.93
N LEU A 544 -15.62 -54.13 57.37
CA LEU A 544 -15.50 -53.83 58.83
C LEU A 544 -16.79 -54.12 59.60
N LYS A 545 -17.97 -53.84 59.01
CA LYS A 545 -19.26 -54.20 59.64
C LYS A 545 -19.44 -55.74 59.74
N GLN A 546 -19.05 -56.48 58.72
CA GLN A 546 -19.07 -57.97 58.75
C GLN A 546 -18.09 -58.52 59.75
N ALA A 547 -16.86 -57.97 59.84
CA ALA A 547 -15.89 -58.41 60.86
C ALA A 547 -16.33 -58.12 62.32
N ARG A 548 -17.08 -57.04 62.54
CA ARG A 548 -17.69 -56.69 63.82
C ARG A 548 -18.91 -57.53 64.17
N LYS A 549 -19.74 -57.96 63.18
CA LYS A 549 -20.88 -58.88 63.41
C LYS A 549 -20.43 -60.29 63.82
N GLY A 550 -19.20 -60.72 63.58
CA GLY A 550 -18.63 -61.99 64.03
C GLY A 550 -18.10 -61.97 65.46
N ALA A 551 -18.08 -60.83 66.18
CA ALA A 551 -17.41 -60.67 67.46
C ALA A 551 -18.28 -60.20 68.64
N SER A 552 -19.58 -59.94 68.52
CA SER A 552 -20.43 -59.65 69.69
C SER A 552 -21.94 -59.77 69.39
N THR A 553 -22.60 -60.61 70.09
CA THR A 553 -24.04 -60.58 70.41
C THR A 553 -24.30 -59.43 71.38
N THR A 554 -25.47 -58.74 71.15
CA THR A 554 -26.12 -57.72 71.96
C THR A 554 -25.69 -56.26 71.70
N THR A 555 -26.53 -55.54 71.17
CA THR A 555 -27.45 -54.51 71.67
C THR A 555 -28.00 -53.63 70.57
N THR A 556 -29.27 -53.48 70.64
CA THR A 556 -30.08 -52.49 69.91
C THR A 556 -29.49 -51.09 69.94
N ALA A 557 -29.29 -50.50 68.77
CA ALA A 557 -29.23 -49.08 68.64
C ALA A 557 -29.81 -48.70 67.29
N GLY A 558 -30.81 -47.83 67.33
CA GLY A 558 -31.71 -47.32 66.27
C GLY A 558 -31.08 -47.15 64.92
N ALA A 559 -31.70 -47.83 63.99
CA ALA A 559 -31.57 -47.47 62.56
C ALA A 559 -32.26 -46.13 62.31
N ASN A 560 -31.54 -45.08 62.40
CA ASN A 560 -31.97 -43.87 61.67
C ASN A 560 -31.87 -44.17 60.16
N GLY A 561 -32.98 -44.56 59.57
CA GLY A 561 -33.12 -44.85 58.13
C GLY A 561 -33.05 -43.63 57.30
N GLY A 562 -31.94 -42.90 57.34
CA GLY A 562 -31.66 -41.80 56.42
C GLY A 562 -30.64 -42.24 55.35
N PRO A 563 -30.71 -41.61 54.16
CA PRO A 563 -29.77 -41.94 53.08
C PRO A 563 -28.33 -41.77 53.51
N THR A 564 -27.50 -42.72 53.13
CA THR A 564 -26.08 -42.74 53.49
C THR A 564 -25.34 -41.56 52.81
N ASP A 565 -24.26 -41.06 53.41
CA ASP A 565 -23.44 -40.01 52.81
C ASP A 565 -22.94 -40.38 51.39
N ASP A 566 -22.64 -41.67 51.17
CA ASP A 566 -22.24 -42.19 49.87
C ASP A 566 -23.37 -42.13 48.84
N SER A 567 -24.64 -42.35 49.23
CA SER A 567 -25.81 -42.13 48.37
C SER A 567 -26.01 -40.65 48.04
N LYS A 568 -25.83 -39.75 49.02
CA LYS A 568 -25.91 -38.31 48.81
C LYS A 568 -24.84 -37.80 47.83
N ILE A 569 -23.62 -38.31 47.92
CA ILE A 569 -22.51 -37.97 46.99
C ILE A 569 -22.85 -38.39 45.58
N ARG A 570 -23.35 -39.60 45.36
CA ARG A 570 -23.74 -40.10 44.03
C ARG A 570 -24.86 -39.27 43.42
N LEU A 571 -25.88 -38.96 44.22
CA LEU A 571 -26.99 -38.11 43.77
C LEU A 571 -26.55 -36.71 43.43
N GLN A 572 -25.63 -36.10 44.21
CA GLN A 572 -25.08 -34.77 43.89
C GLN A 572 -24.36 -34.74 42.55
N LEU A 573 -23.50 -35.72 42.30
CA LEU A 573 -22.76 -35.83 41.04
C LEU A 573 -23.72 -36.05 39.84
N ALA A 574 -24.79 -36.82 40.04
CA ALA A 574 -25.81 -36.99 39.00
C ALA A 574 -26.52 -35.65 38.66
N LEU A 575 -26.94 -34.90 39.69
CA LEU A 575 -27.56 -33.57 39.51
C LEU A 575 -26.60 -32.56 38.84
N ASP A 576 -25.30 -32.62 39.18
CA ASP A 576 -24.30 -31.75 38.58
C ASP A 576 -24.14 -32.05 37.07
N VAL A 577 -24.13 -33.31 36.65
CA VAL A 577 -24.02 -33.70 35.23
C VAL A 577 -25.32 -33.46 34.48
N GLU A 578 -26.49 -33.69 35.07
CA GLU A 578 -27.81 -33.36 34.48
C GLU A 578 -27.86 -31.86 34.22
N TYR A 579 -27.45 -31.03 35.18
CA TYR A 579 -27.42 -29.58 35.05
C TYR A 579 -26.45 -29.15 33.91
N LEU A 580 -25.28 -29.77 33.78
CA LEU A 580 -24.37 -29.54 32.67
C LEU A 580 -25.06 -29.77 31.32
N GLY A 581 -25.81 -30.90 31.20
CA GLY A 581 -26.58 -31.21 29.99
C GLY A 581 -27.64 -30.16 29.63
N GLU A 582 -28.36 -29.68 30.65
CA GLU A 582 -29.33 -28.60 30.45
C GLU A 582 -28.68 -27.30 29.98
N GLN A 583 -27.55 -26.93 30.55
CA GLN A 583 -26.84 -25.72 30.16
C GLN A 583 -26.23 -25.85 28.75
N ILE A 584 -25.72 -27.02 28.34
CA ILE A 584 -25.30 -27.27 26.96
C ILE A 584 -26.43 -27.01 25.96
N GLN A 585 -27.63 -27.50 26.28
CA GLN A 585 -28.81 -27.23 25.42
C GLN A 585 -29.18 -25.74 25.38
N LYS A 586 -29.16 -25.02 26.51
CA LYS A 586 -29.39 -23.58 26.59
C LYS A 586 -28.36 -22.76 25.79
N MET A 587 -27.12 -23.25 25.66
CA MET A 587 -26.08 -22.65 24.80
C MET A 587 -26.28 -22.97 23.31
N GLY A 588 -27.33 -23.69 22.92
CA GLY A 588 -27.65 -24.00 21.52
C GLY A 588 -26.91 -25.21 20.95
N LEU A 589 -26.29 -26.03 21.80
CA LEU A 589 -25.59 -27.25 21.41
C LEU A 589 -26.39 -28.50 21.79
N GLN A 590 -26.29 -29.56 20.97
CA GLN A 590 -26.84 -30.86 21.32
C GLN A 590 -25.83 -31.60 22.18
N PRO A 591 -26.24 -32.15 23.36
CA PRO A 591 -25.37 -32.94 24.24
C PRO A 591 -24.71 -34.14 23.52
N SER A 592 -25.40 -34.71 22.52
CA SER A 592 -24.86 -35.80 21.67
C SER A 592 -23.65 -35.39 20.83
N ASN A 593 -23.45 -34.08 20.55
CA ASN A 593 -22.33 -33.56 19.78
C ASN A 593 -21.09 -33.29 20.65
N ILE A 594 -21.22 -33.44 21.98
CA ILE A 594 -20.12 -33.25 22.93
C ILE A 594 -19.46 -34.61 23.21
N SER A 595 -18.16 -34.69 22.96
CA SER A 595 -17.39 -35.93 23.21
C SER A 595 -17.50 -36.34 24.67
N MET A 596 -17.63 -37.65 24.92
CA MET A 596 -17.69 -38.27 26.24
C MET A 596 -18.91 -37.88 27.11
N PHE A 597 -19.82 -37.01 26.66
CA PHE A 597 -20.94 -36.60 27.48
C PHE A 597 -21.94 -37.75 27.72
N SER A 598 -22.27 -38.54 26.69
CA SER A 598 -23.12 -39.73 26.86
C SER A 598 -22.52 -40.73 27.86
N THR A 599 -21.21 -41.00 27.76
CA THR A 599 -20.48 -41.91 28.68
C THR A 599 -20.49 -41.36 30.11
N LEU A 600 -20.35 -40.04 30.28
CA LEU A 600 -20.45 -39.38 31.58
C LEU A 600 -21.88 -39.50 32.16
N MET A 601 -22.91 -39.31 31.34
CA MET A 601 -24.31 -39.49 31.75
C MET A 601 -24.60 -40.94 32.17
N ASP A 602 -24.10 -41.93 31.43
CA ASP A 602 -24.31 -43.33 31.74
C ASP A 602 -23.62 -43.71 33.08
N LEU A 603 -22.39 -43.19 33.31
CA LEU A 603 -21.65 -43.36 34.55
C LEU A 603 -22.42 -42.83 35.78
N VAL A 604 -23.02 -41.64 35.67
CA VAL A 604 -23.74 -41.05 36.82
C VAL A 604 -25.14 -41.63 36.96
N LYS A 605 -25.80 -42.11 35.89
CA LYS A 605 -27.05 -42.87 35.98
C LYS A 605 -26.88 -44.17 36.73
N GLU A 606 -25.86 -44.97 36.38
CA GLU A 606 -25.49 -46.17 37.14
C GLU A 606 -25.24 -45.87 38.62
N ALA A 607 -24.52 -44.78 38.89
CA ALA A 607 -24.25 -44.35 40.27
C ALA A 607 -25.55 -43.93 41.01
N ARG A 608 -26.52 -43.30 40.34
CA ARG A 608 -27.82 -42.92 40.90
C ARG A 608 -28.68 -44.14 41.22
N GLU A 609 -28.79 -45.07 40.28
CA GLU A 609 -29.54 -46.32 40.48
C GLU A 609 -28.99 -47.10 41.69
N LEU A 610 -27.67 -47.17 41.86
CA LEU A 610 -27.04 -47.75 43.03
C LEU A 610 -27.33 -46.98 44.34
N ALA A 611 -27.51 -45.65 44.26
CA ALA A 611 -27.87 -44.83 45.39
C ALA A 611 -29.36 -45.05 45.82
N GLU A 612 -30.25 -45.23 44.86
CA GLU A 612 -31.68 -45.52 45.10
C GLU A 612 -31.91 -46.95 45.62
N GLN A 613 -31.14 -47.94 45.20
CA GLN A 613 -31.18 -49.32 45.70
C GLN A 613 -30.70 -49.46 47.16
N ASN A 614 -29.89 -48.54 47.65
CA ASN A 614 -29.32 -48.54 49.01
C ASN A 614 -30.08 -47.58 49.96
N GLN A 615 -31.19 -46.96 49.52
CA GLN A 615 -32.12 -46.23 50.37
C GLN A 615 -33.18 -47.18 50.94
#